data_ed62f9f6c5fce167cca0e154ca4cb02b
#
_entry.id   ed62f9f6c5fce167cca0e154ca4cb02b
#
_cell.length_a   1.000
_cell.length_b   1.000
_cell.length_c   1.000
_cell.angle_alpha   90.00
_cell.angle_beta   90.00
_cell.angle_gamma   90.00
#
_symmetry.space_group_name_H-M   'P 1'
#
loop_
_entity.id
_entity.type
_entity.pdbx_description
1 polymer ?
#
loop_
_entity_poly.entity_id
_entity_poly.type
_entity_poly.pdbx_seq_one_letter_code
_entity_poly.pdbx_strand_id
1 'polypeptide(L)'
;IMVCHEIRLVYKQPLRQITGFINSLFEMAGLKLRCPDFSTLSKRLKDLQIKSPRYVRKDAPGTDVHSLSIDSTGLKRFGRNEWHQEKHKVSAKRSWRKLHVAVDQNHCIHNSLLTGRFDSDTGTLPDLLDGIDSEFNHASMDGAYDSFDAYS
;
A
#
# COMPACT_ATOMS: atom_id res chain seq x y z
N ILE A 1 -17.00 9.34 -3.75
CA ILE A 1 -16.56 8.22 -2.89
C ILE A 1 -15.03 8.17 -2.82
N MET A 2 -14.30 8.20 -3.94
CA MET A 2 -12.83 8.23 -3.95
C MET A 2 -12.28 9.34 -3.06
N VAL A 3 -12.69 10.57 -3.30
CA VAL A 3 -12.27 11.74 -2.50
C VAL A 3 -12.50 11.55 -0.99
N CYS A 4 -13.60 10.90 -0.59
CA CYS A 4 -13.87 10.60 0.81
C CYS A 4 -12.80 9.67 1.41
N HIS A 5 -12.33 8.68 0.64
CA HIS A 5 -11.30 7.76 1.08
C HIS A 5 -9.91 8.37 1.04
N GLU A 6 -9.61 9.21 0.07
CA GLU A 6 -8.35 9.98 0.01
C GLU A 6 -8.22 10.92 1.20
N ILE A 7 -9.25 11.70 1.50
CA ILE A 7 -9.29 12.57 2.70
C ILE A 7 -9.15 11.73 3.97
N ARG A 8 -9.82 10.57 4.04
CA ARG A 8 -9.68 9.65 5.16
C ARG A 8 -8.23 9.20 5.38
N LEU A 9 -7.52 8.86 4.31
CA LEU A 9 -6.13 8.41 4.38
C LEU A 9 -5.20 9.55 4.85
N VAL A 10 -5.38 10.74 4.30
CA VAL A 10 -4.57 11.91 4.66
C VAL A 10 -4.77 12.30 6.13
N TYR A 11 -6.01 12.41 6.57
CA TYR A 11 -6.33 12.87 7.94
C TYR A 11 -6.46 11.73 8.95
N LYS A 12 -6.29 10.47 8.55
CA LYS A 12 -6.40 9.26 9.40
C LYS A 12 -7.69 9.21 10.23
N GLN A 13 -8.81 9.68 9.65
CA GLN A 13 -10.08 9.79 10.35
C GLN A 13 -10.99 8.57 10.14
N PRO A 14 -11.83 8.19 11.12
CA PRO A 14 -12.89 7.20 10.94
C PRO A 14 -13.92 7.65 9.90
N LEU A 15 -14.53 6.71 9.17
CA LEU A 15 -15.49 7.01 8.09
C LEU A 15 -16.66 7.90 8.54
N ARG A 16 -17.15 7.75 9.77
CA ARG A 16 -18.23 8.61 10.30
C ARG A 16 -17.80 10.07 10.43
N GLN A 17 -16.57 10.32 10.89
CA GLN A 17 -16.04 11.68 11.01
C GLN A 17 -15.79 12.28 9.63
N ILE A 18 -15.31 11.49 8.67
CA ILE A 18 -15.14 11.94 7.29
C ILE A 18 -16.47 12.34 6.66
N THR A 19 -17.54 11.56 6.89
CA THR A 19 -18.88 11.92 6.37
C THR A 19 -19.32 13.28 6.90
N GLY A 20 -19.15 13.53 8.20
CA GLY A 20 -19.46 14.82 8.81
C GLY A 20 -18.59 15.96 8.27
N PHE A 21 -17.29 15.75 8.22
CA PHE A 21 -16.31 16.71 7.71
C PHE A 21 -16.62 17.14 6.26
N ILE A 22 -16.88 16.19 5.38
CA ILE A 22 -17.19 16.49 3.97
C ILE A 22 -18.51 17.21 3.83
N ASN A 23 -19.54 16.86 4.63
CA ASN A 23 -20.79 17.59 4.61
C ASN A 23 -20.59 19.05 5.05
N SER A 24 -19.78 19.31 6.08
CA SER A 24 -19.43 20.67 6.51
C SER A 24 -18.69 21.45 5.43
N LEU A 25 -17.78 20.80 4.69
CA LEU A 25 -17.08 21.41 3.55
C LEU A 25 -18.06 21.78 2.44
N PHE A 26 -19.03 20.94 2.11
CA PHE A 26 -20.05 21.24 1.11
C PHE A 26 -20.92 22.42 1.53
N GLU A 27 -21.28 22.47 2.79
CA GLU A 27 -22.05 23.59 3.36
C GLU A 27 -21.26 24.89 3.29
N MET A 28 -20.01 24.90 3.72
CA MET A 28 -19.12 26.06 3.63
C MET A 28 -18.90 26.55 2.19
N ALA A 29 -18.82 25.62 1.25
CA ALA A 29 -18.67 25.93 -0.18
C ALA A 29 -19.99 26.30 -0.87
N GLY A 30 -21.10 26.32 -0.15
CA GLY A 30 -22.42 26.60 -0.73
C GLY A 30 -22.94 25.55 -1.72
N LEU A 31 -22.35 24.32 -1.65
CA LEU A 31 -22.70 23.23 -2.56
C LEU A 31 -23.89 22.44 -2.02
N LYS A 32 -24.92 22.26 -2.85
CA LYS A 32 -26.08 21.41 -2.53
C LYS A 32 -25.78 19.92 -2.73
N LEU A 33 -24.63 19.46 -2.21
CA LEU A 33 -24.19 18.08 -2.28
C LEU A 33 -24.27 17.43 -0.90
N ARG A 34 -24.43 16.11 -0.88
CA ARG A 34 -24.44 15.31 0.34
C ARG A 34 -23.42 14.20 0.25
N CYS A 35 -22.60 14.06 1.27
CA CYS A 35 -21.68 12.93 1.37
C CYS A 35 -22.47 11.63 1.58
N PRO A 36 -22.11 10.54 0.89
CA PRO A 36 -22.67 9.22 1.15
C PRO A 36 -22.47 8.81 2.60
N ASP A 37 -23.41 8.03 3.12
CA ASP A 37 -23.32 7.46 4.46
C ASP A 37 -22.07 6.59 4.62
N PHE A 38 -21.51 6.55 5.84
CA PHE A 38 -20.30 5.79 6.16
C PHE A 38 -20.42 4.30 5.83
N SER A 39 -21.63 3.72 5.91
CA SER A 39 -21.87 2.32 5.57
C SER A 39 -21.74 2.09 4.05
N THR A 40 -22.22 3.04 3.25
CA THR A 40 -22.05 3.04 1.78
C THR A 40 -20.58 3.19 1.41
N LEU A 41 -19.87 4.12 2.05
CA LEU A 41 -18.43 4.28 1.86
C LEU A 41 -17.67 3.00 2.19
N SER A 42 -18.01 2.34 3.30
CA SER A 42 -17.38 1.09 3.73
C SER A 42 -17.63 -0.06 2.75
N LYS A 43 -18.87 -0.22 2.27
CA LYS A 43 -19.22 -1.28 1.32
C LYS A 43 -18.49 -1.12 -0.01
N ARG A 44 -18.46 0.11 -0.54
CA ARG A 44 -17.85 0.40 -1.85
C ARG A 44 -16.33 0.52 -1.82
N LEU A 45 -15.70 0.55 -0.63
CA LEU A 45 -14.24 0.56 -0.52
C LEU A 45 -13.58 -0.68 -1.15
N LYS A 46 -14.26 -1.82 -1.09
CA LYS A 46 -13.74 -3.07 -1.66
C LYS A 46 -13.59 -3.04 -3.18
N ASP A 47 -14.43 -2.24 -3.84
CA ASP A 47 -14.50 -2.15 -5.30
C ASP A 47 -13.65 -0.98 -5.83
N LEU A 48 -13.09 -0.16 -4.93
CA LEU A 48 -12.28 0.99 -5.30
C LEU A 48 -10.81 0.59 -5.38
N GLN A 49 -10.30 0.56 -6.59
CA GLN A 49 -8.86 0.58 -6.82
C GLN A 49 -8.33 2.00 -6.55
N ILE A 50 -7.99 2.29 -5.31
CA ILE A 50 -7.34 3.55 -4.96
C ILE A 50 -5.89 3.43 -5.41
N LYS A 51 -5.59 3.98 -6.58
CA LYS A 51 -4.20 4.18 -6.98
C LYS A 51 -3.64 5.31 -6.13
N SER A 52 -2.65 5.01 -5.30
CA SER A 52 -1.86 6.06 -4.67
C SER A 52 -1.26 6.94 -5.78
N PRO A 53 -1.41 8.28 -5.72
CA PRO A 53 -0.72 9.12 -6.68
C PRO A 53 0.78 8.82 -6.56
N ARG A 54 1.40 8.36 -7.64
CA ARG A 54 2.85 8.24 -7.68
C ARG A 54 3.42 9.63 -7.47
N TYR A 55 4.19 9.80 -6.40
CA TYR A 55 4.92 11.03 -6.20
C TYR A 55 6.10 11.03 -7.18
N VAL A 56 5.87 11.60 -8.34
CA VAL A 56 6.95 11.88 -9.28
C VAL A 56 7.56 13.21 -8.85
N ARG A 57 8.76 13.18 -8.32
CA ARG A 57 9.53 14.38 -8.02
C ARG A 57 9.92 15.04 -9.36
N LYS A 58 9.15 16.04 -9.77
CA LYS A 58 9.30 16.71 -11.08
C LYS A 58 10.63 17.42 -11.28
N ASP A 59 11.38 17.64 -10.22
CA ASP A 59 12.57 18.51 -10.21
C ASP A 59 13.86 17.78 -9.79
N ALA A 60 13.89 16.45 -9.81
CA ALA A 60 15.14 15.73 -9.57
C ALA A 60 15.98 15.77 -10.86
N PRO A 61 17.16 16.41 -10.86
CA PRO A 61 18.09 16.31 -11.97
C PRO A 61 18.50 14.84 -12.12
N GLY A 62 18.24 14.25 -13.27
CA GLY A 62 18.54 12.86 -13.57
C GLY A 62 17.42 11.91 -13.14
N THR A 63 16.41 11.80 -13.99
CA THR A 63 15.34 10.78 -13.86
C THR A 63 15.84 9.38 -14.23
N ASP A 64 17.12 9.20 -14.49
CA ASP A 64 17.68 7.90 -14.79
C ASP A 64 17.76 7.08 -13.50
N VAL A 65 16.93 6.06 -13.41
CA VAL A 65 17.00 5.08 -12.34
C VAL A 65 18.19 4.18 -12.61
N HIS A 66 19.35 4.51 -11.99
CA HIS A 66 20.56 3.72 -12.20
C HIS A 66 20.55 2.42 -11.40
N SER A 67 19.96 2.44 -10.21
CA SER A 67 19.92 1.28 -9.34
C SER A 67 18.62 1.18 -8.57
N LEU A 68 18.14 -0.05 -8.40
CA LEU A 68 17.03 -0.41 -7.54
C LEU A 68 17.53 -1.24 -6.36
N SER A 69 17.01 -0.96 -5.18
CA SER A 69 17.12 -1.84 -4.03
C SER A 69 15.78 -2.53 -3.82
N ILE A 70 15.80 -3.86 -3.78
CA ILE A 70 14.61 -4.69 -3.59
C ILE A 70 14.76 -5.45 -2.27
N ASP A 71 13.74 -5.32 -1.43
CA ASP A 71 13.71 -6.00 -0.14
C ASP A 71 12.28 -6.34 0.27
N SER A 72 12.13 -7.33 1.17
CA SER A 72 10.85 -7.72 1.73
C SER A 72 10.81 -7.51 3.23
N THR A 73 9.70 -7.00 3.73
CA THR A 73 9.47 -6.84 5.16
C THR A 73 8.20 -7.54 5.61
N GLY A 74 8.25 -8.13 6.80
CA GLY A 74 7.10 -8.77 7.42
C GLY A 74 6.16 -7.77 8.08
N LEU A 75 4.92 -7.68 7.60
CA LEU A 75 3.87 -6.89 8.21
C LEU A 75 2.98 -7.76 9.10
N LYS A 76 2.97 -7.46 10.37
CA LYS A 76 2.10 -8.12 11.34
C LYS A 76 0.66 -7.61 11.15
N ARG A 77 -0.26 -8.52 10.88
CA ARG A 77 -1.67 -8.17 10.82
C ARG A 77 -2.26 -8.07 12.23
N PHE A 78 -2.62 -6.86 12.63
CA PHE A 78 -3.36 -6.60 13.86
C PHE A 78 -4.86 -6.77 13.62
N GLY A 79 -5.59 -7.33 14.60
CA GLY A 79 -7.03 -7.43 14.47
C GLY A 79 -7.67 -8.29 15.56
N ARG A 80 -8.92 -8.62 15.34
CA ARG A 80 -9.85 -9.34 16.22
C ARG A 80 -9.25 -10.56 16.96
N ASN A 81 -8.23 -11.18 16.37
CA ASN A 81 -7.61 -12.37 16.91
C ASN A 81 -6.73 -12.11 18.14
N GLU A 82 -6.14 -10.92 18.31
CA GLU A 82 -5.31 -10.62 19.49
C GLU A 82 -6.19 -10.47 20.74
N TRP A 83 -7.32 -9.78 20.61
CA TRP A 83 -8.27 -9.66 21.70
C TRP A 83 -8.89 -11.01 22.09
N HIS A 84 -9.19 -11.87 21.09
CA HIS A 84 -9.64 -13.24 21.32
C HIS A 84 -8.61 -14.12 22.00
N GLN A 85 -7.33 -13.94 21.69
CA GLN A 85 -6.22 -14.65 22.34
C GLN A 85 -6.08 -14.27 23.81
N GLU A 86 -6.14 -12.98 24.08
CA GLU A 86 -6.05 -12.47 25.45
C GLU A 86 -7.24 -12.93 26.31
N LYS A 87 -8.46 -12.87 25.76
CA LYS A 87 -9.68 -13.21 26.47
C LYS A 87 -9.91 -14.72 26.63
N HIS A 88 -9.52 -15.53 25.65
CA HIS A 88 -9.84 -16.95 25.62
C HIS A 88 -8.62 -17.87 25.73
N LYS A 89 -7.42 -17.32 25.96
CA LYS A 89 -6.13 -18.04 26.03
C LYS A 89 -5.90 -19.03 24.88
N VAL A 90 -6.51 -18.78 23.73
CA VAL A 90 -6.35 -19.60 22.54
C VAL A 90 -5.18 -19.11 21.75
N SER A 91 -4.18 -19.97 21.48
CA SER A 91 -3.06 -19.67 20.61
C SER A 91 -3.51 -19.54 19.15
N ALA A 92 -4.00 -18.36 18.77
CA ALA A 92 -4.28 -18.11 17.38
C ALA A 92 -2.97 -17.80 16.65
N LYS A 93 -2.72 -18.46 15.53
CA LYS A 93 -1.55 -18.20 14.68
C LYS A 93 -1.62 -16.74 14.22
N ARG A 94 -0.64 -15.93 14.62
CA ARG A 94 -0.48 -14.56 14.15
C ARG A 94 -0.36 -14.58 12.63
N SER A 95 -1.22 -13.85 11.93
CA SER A 95 -1.14 -13.74 10.48
C SER A 95 -0.16 -12.63 10.11
N TRP A 96 0.82 -12.99 9.30
CA TRP A 96 1.79 -12.07 8.71
C TRP A 96 1.49 -11.92 7.23
N ARG A 97 1.85 -10.78 6.68
CA ARG A 97 1.94 -10.52 5.26
C ARG A 97 3.36 -10.07 4.95
N LYS A 98 3.82 -10.32 3.76
CA LYS A 98 5.07 -9.77 3.26
C LYS A 98 4.77 -8.56 2.39
N LEU A 99 5.52 -7.50 2.58
CA LEU A 99 5.52 -6.34 1.69
C LEU A 99 6.89 -6.32 0.99
N HIS A 100 6.86 -6.52 -0.32
CA HIS A 100 8.02 -6.38 -1.18
C HIS A 100 8.04 -4.96 -1.72
N VAL A 101 9.20 -4.32 -1.75
CA VAL A 101 9.35 -2.92 -2.16
C VAL A 101 10.55 -2.78 -3.06
N ALA A 102 10.39 -2.08 -4.17
CA ALA A 102 11.47 -1.66 -5.05
C ALA A 102 11.70 -0.15 -4.92
N VAL A 103 12.88 0.25 -4.49
CA VAL A 103 13.24 1.63 -4.15
C VAL A 103 14.48 2.04 -4.95
N ASP A 104 14.49 3.24 -5.50
CA ASP A 104 15.66 3.78 -6.21
C ASP A 104 16.69 4.43 -5.27
N GLN A 105 17.82 4.87 -5.83
CA GLN A 105 18.88 5.60 -5.11
C GLN A 105 18.42 6.93 -4.49
N ASN A 106 17.28 7.47 -4.92
CA ASN A 106 16.68 8.69 -4.39
C ASN A 106 15.61 8.42 -3.33
N HIS A 107 15.51 7.18 -2.86
CA HIS A 107 14.48 6.71 -1.92
C HIS A 107 13.04 6.81 -2.43
N CYS A 108 12.84 6.84 -3.76
CA CYS A 108 11.51 6.77 -4.35
C CYS A 108 11.07 5.32 -4.52
N ILE A 109 9.87 4.99 -4.08
CA ILE A 109 9.28 3.66 -4.26
C ILE A 109 8.70 3.59 -5.68
N HIS A 110 9.26 2.70 -6.50
CA HIS A 110 8.80 2.45 -7.86
C HIS A 110 7.65 1.46 -7.90
N ASN A 111 7.75 0.39 -7.12
CA ASN A 111 6.68 -0.59 -6.99
C ASN A 111 6.65 -1.21 -5.60
N SER A 112 5.49 -1.72 -5.21
CA SER A 112 5.32 -2.48 -3.97
C SER A 112 4.26 -3.55 -4.14
N LEU A 113 4.53 -4.74 -3.62
CA LEU A 113 3.64 -5.89 -3.71
C LEU A 113 3.40 -6.48 -2.31
N LEU A 114 2.14 -6.71 -1.96
CA LEU A 114 1.75 -7.32 -0.70
C LEU A 114 1.35 -8.78 -0.93
N THR A 115 2.11 -9.69 -0.35
CA THR A 115 1.93 -11.13 -0.55
C THR A 115 1.51 -11.86 0.74
N GLY A 116 1.25 -13.15 0.63
CA GLY A 116 0.99 -14.04 1.73
C GLY A 116 2.26 -14.32 2.55
N ARG A 117 2.08 -14.92 3.71
CA ARG A 117 3.19 -15.28 4.60
C ARG A 117 4.16 -16.29 3.97
N PHE A 118 3.64 -17.19 3.14
CA PHE A 118 4.36 -18.34 2.61
C PHE A 118 4.83 -18.14 1.17
N ASP A 119 4.50 -17.01 0.56
CA ASP A 119 4.93 -16.71 -0.80
C ASP A 119 6.46 -16.49 -0.80
N SER A 120 7.14 -17.07 -1.78
CA SER A 120 8.59 -16.94 -1.90
C SER A 120 8.97 -15.56 -2.41
N ASP A 121 10.10 -15.05 -1.94
CA ASP A 121 10.60 -13.74 -2.39
C ASP A 121 11.01 -13.81 -3.87
N THR A 122 11.62 -14.89 -4.30
CA THR A 122 11.98 -15.14 -5.70
C THR A 122 10.77 -15.25 -6.63
N GLY A 123 9.71 -15.97 -6.19
CA GLY A 123 8.50 -16.14 -7.00
C GLY A 123 7.71 -14.86 -7.20
N THR A 124 7.89 -13.84 -6.35
CA THR A 124 7.21 -12.54 -6.46
C THR A 124 8.02 -11.50 -7.22
N LEU A 125 9.29 -11.79 -7.49
CA LEU A 125 10.20 -10.85 -8.17
C LEU A 125 9.71 -10.43 -9.56
N PRO A 126 9.26 -11.34 -10.45
CA PRO A 126 8.75 -10.95 -11.76
C PRO A 126 7.58 -9.94 -11.66
N ASP A 127 6.59 -10.24 -10.83
CA ASP A 127 5.42 -9.35 -10.64
C ASP A 127 5.82 -7.97 -10.07
N LEU A 128 6.86 -7.93 -9.22
CA LEU A 128 7.38 -6.69 -8.67
C LEU A 128 8.09 -5.87 -9.74
N LEU A 129 8.86 -6.51 -10.61
CA LEU A 129 9.61 -5.85 -11.70
C LEU A 129 8.69 -5.37 -12.81
N ASP A 130 7.68 -6.17 -13.20
CA ASP A 130 6.70 -5.81 -14.24
C ASP A 130 5.92 -4.52 -13.90
N GLY A 131 5.80 -4.20 -12.64
CA GLY A 131 5.16 -2.96 -12.19
C GLY A 131 6.05 -1.72 -12.23
N ILE A 132 7.30 -1.81 -12.72
CA ILE A 132 8.26 -0.71 -12.79
C ILE A 132 8.32 -0.19 -14.22
N ASP A 133 7.86 1.04 -14.43
CA ASP A 133 7.84 1.66 -15.78
C ASP A 133 9.19 2.30 -16.18
N SER A 134 10.19 2.29 -15.29
CA SER A 134 11.48 2.94 -15.52
C SER A 134 12.55 1.91 -15.89
N GLU A 135 13.40 2.23 -16.84
CA GLU A 135 14.60 1.44 -17.11
C GLU A 135 15.61 1.60 -15.98
N PHE A 136 16.28 0.53 -15.59
CA PHE A 136 17.33 0.52 -14.57
C PHE A 136 18.49 -0.39 -15.01
N ASN A 137 19.70 -0.04 -14.57
CA ASN A 137 20.91 -0.75 -14.97
C ASN A 137 21.35 -1.79 -13.94
N HIS A 138 20.91 -1.65 -12.71
CA HIS A 138 21.35 -2.49 -11.61
C HIS A 138 20.25 -2.70 -10.58
N ALA A 139 20.10 -3.94 -10.11
CA ALA A 139 19.23 -4.28 -8.99
C ALA A 139 20.03 -4.92 -7.86
N SER A 140 19.90 -4.40 -6.66
CA SER A 140 20.48 -4.93 -5.43
C SER A 140 19.41 -5.63 -4.61
N MET A 141 19.63 -6.88 -4.28
CA MET A 141 18.70 -7.72 -3.54
C MET A 141 19.46 -8.51 -2.47
N ASP A 142 18.75 -8.98 -1.43
CA ASP A 142 19.35 -9.87 -0.45
C ASP A 142 19.43 -11.32 -0.97
N GLY A 143 20.11 -12.20 -0.21
CA GLY A 143 20.30 -13.62 -0.59
C GLY A 143 19.00 -14.43 -0.66
N ALA A 144 17.86 -13.92 -0.19
CA ALA A 144 16.57 -14.60 -0.33
C ALA A 144 16.04 -14.57 -1.78
N TYR A 145 16.57 -13.65 -2.60
CA TYR A 145 16.27 -13.53 -4.02
C TYR A 145 17.30 -14.25 -4.91
N ASP A 146 18.38 -14.80 -4.34
CA ASP A 146 19.44 -15.47 -5.08
C ASP A 146 18.96 -16.85 -5.57
N SER A 147 18.46 -16.89 -6.80
CA SER A 147 18.01 -18.10 -7.46
C SER A 147 18.27 -18.04 -8.97
N PHE A 148 18.35 -19.19 -9.62
CA PHE A 148 18.49 -19.25 -11.09
C PHE A 148 17.38 -18.49 -11.82
N ASP A 149 16.16 -18.54 -11.31
CA ASP A 149 14.99 -17.87 -11.94
C ASP A 149 15.08 -16.33 -11.85
N ALA A 150 15.86 -15.80 -10.92
CA ALA A 150 16.06 -14.36 -10.78
C ALA A 150 17.05 -13.77 -11.81
N TYR A 151 17.87 -14.66 -12.43
CA TYR A 151 18.90 -14.26 -13.41
C TYR A 151 18.56 -14.64 -14.85
N SER A 152 17.41 -15.27 -15.08
CA SER A 152 16.91 -15.67 -16.41
C SER A 152 15.94 -14.63 -16.97
#